data_5fe8c3747e05269dae8dcad43b954017
#
_entry.id   5fe8c3747e05269dae8dcad43b954017
#
_cell.length_a   1.000
_cell.length_b   1.000
_cell.length_c   1.000
_cell.angle_alpha   90.00
_cell.angle_beta   90.00
_cell.angle_gamma   90.00
#
_symmetry.space_group_name_H-M   'P 1'
#
loop_
_entity.id
_entity.type
_entity.pdbx_description
1 polymer ?
#
loop_
_entity_poly.entity_id
_entity_poly.type
_entity_poly.pdbx_seq_one_letter_code
_entity_poly.pdbx_strand_id
1 'polypeptide(L)'
;MITEHKRKKSFATMSLCEHKTHIRYGVIDTKSNGKVLAWNEKPEIKSKINMGCYVMEPNMMNFIPKGKKYGMNYAIKKAMSKRKTISSITVKNGFIDVGDKKTYEKLNLEYRKRRKI
;
A
#
# COMPACT_ATOMS: atom_id res chain seq x y z
N MET A 1 10.26 -11.29 -1.05
CA MET A 1 9.06 -11.26 -1.94
C MET A 1 8.99 -12.46 -2.89
N ILE A 2 10.00 -12.68 -3.73
CA ILE A 2 9.98 -13.77 -4.75
C ILE A 2 9.75 -15.15 -4.12
N THR A 3 10.47 -15.49 -3.05
CA THR A 3 10.31 -16.76 -2.32
C THR A 3 8.88 -16.97 -1.83
N GLU A 4 8.28 -15.93 -1.22
CA GLU A 4 6.89 -15.98 -0.74
C GLU A 4 5.88 -16.04 -1.87
N HIS A 5 6.14 -15.35 -2.97
CA HIS A 5 5.31 -15.40 -4.17
C HIS A 5 5.22 -16.83 -4.72
N LYS A 6 6.37 -17.49 -4.87
CA LYS A 6 6.45 -18.88 -5.33
C LYS A 6 5.82 -19.85 -4.33
N ARG A 7 6.10 -19.70 -3.02
CA ARG A 7 5.55 -20.55 -1.96
C ARG A 7 4.01 -20.50 -1.94
N LYS A 8 3.44 -19.31 -2.09
CA LYS A 8 1.99 -19.09 -2.10
C LYS A 8 1.33 -19.39 -3.46
N LYS A 9 2.11 -19.68 -4.48
CA LYS A 9 1.64 -19.85 -5.86
C LYS A 9 0.71 -18.71 -6.30
N SER A 10 1.10 -17.48 -5.93
CA SER A 10 0.30 -16.29 -6.17
C SER A 10 0.39 -15.85 -7.61
N PHE A 11 -0.69 -15.27 -8.13
CA PHE A 11 -0.69 -14.61 -9.44
C PHE A 11 0.04 -13.27 -9.40
N ALA A 12 -0.10 -12.54 -8.29
CA ALA A 12 0.72 -11.38 -7.96
C ALA A 12 0.94 -11.30 -6.44
N THR A 13 2.05 -10.73 -6.02
CA THR A 13 2.38 -10.45 -4.63
C THR A 13 2.81 -9.00 -4.51
N MET A 14 2.20 -8.26 -3.60
CA MET A 14 2.49 -6.85 -3.35
C MET A 14 3.15 -6.64 -1.99
N SER A 15 4.03 -5.65 -1.91
CA SER A 15 4.59 -5.20 -0.63
C SER A 15 3.70 -4.15 0.01
N LEU A 16 3.48 -4.30 1.30
CA LEU A 16 2.70 -3.38 2.13
C LEU A 16 3.54 -2.89 3.29
N CYS A 17 3.27 -1.69 3.78
CA CYS A 17 3.74 -1.24 5.09
C CYS A 17 2.57 -0.80 5.96
N GLU A 18 2.77 -0.83 7.27
CA GLU A 18 1.80 -0.27 8.21
C GLU A 18 1.89 1.25 8.19
N HIS A 19 0.74 1.90 8.12
CA HIS A 19 0.59 3.34 8.21
C HIS A 19 -0.39 3.68 9.32
N LYS A 20 -0.03 4.66 10.14
CA LYS A 20 -0.85 5.15 11.23
C LYS A 20 -1.32 6.56 10.91
N THR A 21 -2.62 6.73 10.94
CA THR A 21 -3.26 8.04 10.75
C THR A 21 -3.92 8.46 12.05
N HIS A 22 -3.53 9.61 12.59
CA HIS A 22 -4.15 10.20 13.77
C HIS A 22 -5.32 11.09 13.34
N ILE A 23 -6.51 10.75 13.81
CA ILE A 23 -7.69 11.61 13.64
C ILE A 23 -7.71 12.60 14.81
N ARG A 24 -7.79 13.89 14.49
CA ARG A 24 -7.74 14.97 15.50
C ARG A 24 -9.06 15.19 16.24
N TYR A 25 -10.11 14.48 15.86
CA TYR A 25 -11.49 14.62 16.33
C TYR A 25 -12.00 13.32 16.93
N GLY A 26 -13.07 13.41 17.72
CA GLY A 26 -13.83 12.24 18.10
C GLY A 26 -14.48 11.58 16.89
N VAL A 27 -14.33 10.27 16.74
CA VAL A 27 -15.01 9.47 15.73
C VAL A 27 -16.25 8.84 16.36
N ILE A 28 -17.40 9.10 15.78
CA ILE A 28 -18.70 8.71 16.33
C ILE A 28 -19.33 7.64 15.45
N ASP A 29 -19.64 6.50 16.03
CA ASP A 29 -20.45 5.47 15.37
C ASP A 29 -21.92 5.71 15.63
N THR A 30 -22.73 5.70 14.58
CA THR A 30 -24.17 5.93 14.69
C THR A 30 -24.96 4.87 13.93
N LYS A 31 -26.20 4.61 14.40
CA LYS A 31 -27.21 3.91 13.60
C LYS A 31 -27.81 4.81 12.52
N SER A 32 -28.48 4.21 11.54
CA SER A 32 -29.20 4.93 10.48
C SER A 32 -30.26 5.92 10.99
N ASN A 33 -30.83 5.68 12.19
CA ASN A 33 -31.77 6.57 12.86
C ASN A 33 -31.10 7.67 13.70
N GLY A 34 -29.77 7.84 13.62
CA GLY A 34 -29.01 8.87 14.33
C GLY A 34 -28.61 8.52 15.76
N LYS A 35 -28.98 7.35 16.29
CA LYS A 35 -28.57 6.94 17.64
C LYS A 35 -27.07 6.73 17.69
N VAL A 36 -26.38 7.41 18.61
CA VAL A 36 -24.94 7.24 18.87
C VAL A 36 -24.71 5.87 19.54
N LEU A 37 -23.74 5.12 19.00
CA LEU A 37 -23.34 3.79 19.48
C LEU A 37 -22.02 3.81 20.23
N ALA A 38 -21.04 4.59 19.73
CA ALA A 38 -19.72 4.68 20.29
C ALA A 38 -19.10 6.04 20.05
N TRP A 39 -18.16 6.40 20.90
CA TRP A 39 -17.31 7.59 20.78
C TRP A 39 -15.85 7.19 20.97
N ASN A 40 -15.03 7.37 19.94
CA ASN A 40 -13.59 7.14 19.97
C ASN A 40 -12.88 8.50 19.87
N GLU A 41 -12.33 8.99 20.97
CA GLU A 41 -11.66 10.27 21.00
C GLU A 41 -10.27 10.18 20.37
N LYS A 42 -10.01 10.99 19.33
CA LYS A 42 -8.72 11.11 18.63
C LYS A 42 -8.06 9.76 18.32
N PRO A 43 -8.74 8.83 17.65
CA PRO A 43 -8.23 7.49 17.46
C PRO A 43 -7.04 7.46 16.50
N GLU A 44 -6.16 6.48 16.71
CA GLU A 44 -5.14 6.08 15.75
C GLU A 44 -5.70 4.96 14.86
N ILE A 45 -5.80 5.22 13.58
CA ILE A 45 -6.21 4.23 12.58
C ILE A 45 -4.96 3.61 11.96
N LYS A 46 -4.83 2.29 12.09
CA LYS A 46 -3.78 1.51 11.44
C LYS A 46 -4.29 0.97 10.10
N SER A 47 -3.56 1.24 9.04
CA SER A 47 -3.86 0.77 7.69
C SER A 47 -2.63 0.12 7.08
N LYS A 48 -2.84 -0.81 6.15
CA LYS A 48 -1.76 -1.32 5.30
C LYS A 48 -1.80 -0.58 3.98
N ILE A 49 -0.71 0.10 3.64
CA ILE A 49 -0.57 0.85 2.40
C ILE A 49 0.36 0.16 1.42
N ASN A 50 0.07 0.31 0.14
CA ASN A 50 0.86 -0.25 -0.94
C ASN A 50 2.18 0.52 -1.09
N MET A 51 3.30 -0.20 -1.10
CA MET A 51 4.64 0.37 -1.30
C MET A 51 5.03 0.49 -2.78
N GLY A 52 4.18 0.08 -3.71
CA GLY A 52 4.46 0.14 -5.15
C GLY A 52 5.45 -0.91 -5.66
N CYS A 53 5.78 -1.92 -4.87
CA CYS A 53 6.67 -3.01 -5.27
C CYS A 53 5.87 -4.32 -5.41
N TYR A 54 6.06 -5.01 -6.55
CA TYR A 54 5.28 -6.19 -6.93
C TYR A 54 6.16 -7.29 -7.48
N VAL A 55 5.73 -8.56 -7.25
CA VAL A 55 6.17 -9.74 -8.01
C VAL A 55 4.93 -10.31 -8.68
N MET A 56 4.98 -10.53 -9.98
CA MET A 56 3.80 -10.93 -10.77
C MET A 56 4.15 -12.03 -11.74
N GLU A 57 3.18 -12.92 -12.00
CA GLU A 57 3.26 -13.84 -13.11
C GLU A 57 3.19 -13.10 -14.45
N PRO A 58 3.88 -13.57 -15.51
CA PRO A 58 3.89 -12.90 -16.82
C PRO A 58 2.48 -12.66 -17.38
N ASN A 59 1.54 -13.55 -17.11
CA ASN A 59 0.14 -13.45 -17.56
C ASN A 59 -0.61 -12.25 -16.93
N MET A 60 -0.03 -11.56 -15.96
CA MET A 60 -0.57 -10.30 -15.46
C MET A 60 -0.68 -9.23 -16.56
N MET A 61 0.19 -9.27 -17.55
CA MET A 61 0.17 -8.36 -18.70
C MET A 61 -1.15 -8.44 -19.49
N ASN A 62 -1.85 -9.57 -19.45
CA ASN A 62 -3.15 -9.72 -20.11
C ASN A 62 -4.28 -8.88 -19.48
N PHE A 63 -4.06 -8.35 -18.28
CA PHE A 63 -4.99 -7.48 -17.57
C PHE A 63 -4.74 -6.00 -17.85
N ILE A 64 -3.67 -5.67 -18.58
CA ILE A 64 -3.25 -4.31 -18.92
C ILE A 64 -3.54 -4.06 -20.40
N PRO A 65 -4.38 -3.08 -20.76
CA PRO A 65 -4.64 -2.74 -22.16
C PRO A 65 -3.39 -2.26 -22.88
N LYS A 66 -3.14 -2.77 -24.07
CA LYS A 66 -2.02 -2.33 -24.91
C LYS A 66 -2.19 -0.87 -25.35
N GLY A 67 -1.08 -0.11 -25.37
CA GLY A 67 -1.04 1.24 -25.92
C GLY A 67 -1.81 2.31 -25.09
N LYS A 68 -2.20 2.00 -23.86
CA LYS A 68 -2.91 2.95 -22.98
C LYS A 68 -2.19 3.08 -21.65
N LYS A 69 -2.20 4.31 -21.11
CA LYS A 69 -1.82 4.54 -19.71
C LYS A 69 -2.80 3.81 -18.80
N TYR A 70 -2.29 2.94 -17.93
CA TYR A 70 -3.12 2.11 -17.08
C TYR A 70 -2.50 1.96 -15.70
N GLY A 71 -3.29 2.22 -14.65
CA GLY A 71 -2.80 2.13 -13.28
C GLY A 71 -2.73 0.68 -12.79
N MET A 72 -1.69 0.33 -12.05
CA MET A 72 -1.51 -1.01 -11.48
C MET A 72 -2.68 -1.42 -10.57
N ASN A 73 -3.28 -0.47 -9.87
CA ASN A 73 -4.47 -0.70 -9.04
C ASN A 73 -5.66 -1.27 -9.85
N TYR A 74 -5.85 -0.81 -11.09
CA TYR A 74 -6.90 -1.35 -11.96
C TYR A 74 -6.58 -2.75 -12.45
N ALA A 75 -5.31 -3.02 -12.81
CA ALA A 75 -4.88 -4.35 -13.22
C ALA A 75 -5.04 -5.38 -12.09
N ILE A 76 -4.63 -5.04 -10.87
CA ILE A 76 -4.79 -5.88 -9.68
C ILE A 76 -6.28 -6.13 -9.38
N LYS A 77 -7.12 -5.09 -9.36
CA LYS A 77 -8.56 -5.24 -9.14
C LYS A 77 -9.21 -6.14 -10.18
N LYS A 78 -8.83 -5.98 -11.45
CA LYS A 78 -9.33 -6.83 -12.55
C LYS A 78 -8.89 -8.28 -12.39
N ALA A 79 -7.64 -8.54 -11.99
CA ALA A 79 -7.17 -9.89 -11.71
C ALA A 79 -7.95 -10.53 -10.54
N MET A 80 -8.19 -9.77 -9.46
CA MET A 80 -9.01 -10.22 -8.32
C MET A 80 -10.45 -10.55 -8.75
N SER A 81 -11.09 -9.73 -9.60
CA SER A 81 -12.43 -10.00 -10.12
C SER A 81 -12.51 -11.28 -10.98
N LYS A 82 -11.39 -11.70 -11.56
CA LYS A 82 -11.21 -12.97 -12.26
C LYS A 82 -10.71 -14.11 -11.34
N ARG A 83 -10.89 -13.96 -10.02
CA ARG A 83 -10.51 -14.94 -8.99
C ARG A 83 -9.04 -15.35 -9.01
N LYS A 84 -8.15 -14.47 -9.47
CA LYS A 84 -6.71 -14.67 -9.36
C LYS A 84 -6.24 -14.42 -7.94
N THR A 85 -5.35 -15.25 -7.42
CA THR A 85 -4.80 -15.11 -6.08
C THR A 85 -3.81 -13.95 -6.02
N ILE A 86 -4.14 -12.91 -5.30
CA ILE A 86 -3.25 -11.79 -5.01
C ILE A 86 -2.83 -11.91 -3.55
N SER A 87 -1.53 -12.00 -3.32
CA SER A 87 -0.93 -12.09 -1.98
C SER A 87 -0.24 -10.79 -1.60
N SER A 88 0.07 -10.66 -0.33
CA SER A 88 0.87 -9.55 0.17
C SER A 88 1.93 -10.02 1.16
N ILE A 89 2.97 -9.21 1.30
CA ILE A 89 3.91 -9.25 2.41
C ILE A 89 3.93 -7.88 3.09
N THR A 90 4.00 -7.87 4.41
CA THR A 90 4.12 -6.61 5.16
C THR A 90 5.58 -6.41 5.54
N VAL A 91 6.14 -5.27 5.16
CA VAL A 91 7.50 -4.84 5.51
C VAL A 91 7.42 -4.01 6.79
N LYS A 92 8.19 -4.40 7.81
CA LYS A 92 8.18 -3.73 9.12
C LYS A 92 8.97 -2.43 9.15
N ASN A 93 9.98 -2.28 8.31
CA ASN A 93 10.87 -1.11 8.27
C ASN A 93 10.29 -0.05 7.33
N GLY A 94 10.37 1.20 7.78
CA GLY A 94 9.69 2.34 7.20
C GLY A 94 9.81 2.48 5.69
N PHE A 95 8.73 2.95 5.10
CA PHE A 95 8.60 3.31 3.70
C PHE A 95 8.58 4.83 3.59
N ILE A 96 9.38 5.37 2.68
CA ILE A 96 9.37 6.79 2.35
C ILE A 96 9.06 6.91 0.86
N ASP A 97 7.93 7.53 0.56
CA ASP A 97 7.58 7.88 -0.81
C ASP A 97 8.31 9.16 -1.22
N VAL A 98 9.11 9.08 -2.27
CA VAL A 98 9.86 10.23 -2.84
C VAL A 98 9.05 10.83 -3.98
N GLY A 99 7.83 11.27 -3.68
CA GLY A 99 6.91 11.82 -4.67
C GLY A 99 7.08 13.31 -4.97
N ASP A 100 7.88 14.04 -4.17
CA ASP A 100 8.10 15.46 -4.33
C ASP A 100 9.58 15.86 -4.15
N LYS A 101 9.93 17.02 -4.70
CA LYS A 101 11.30 17.56 -4.69
C LYS A 101 11.83 17.79 -3.27
N LYS A 102 10.99 18.26 -2.35
CA LYS A 102 11.37 18.56 -0.96
C LYS A 102 11.78 17.28 -0.20
N THR A 103 11.01 16.22 -0.35
CA THR A 103 11.30 14.90 0.22
C THR A 103 12.60 14.33 -0.36
N TYR A 104 12.80 14.45 -1.69
CA TYR A 104 14.04 14.05 -2.35
C TYR A 104 15.26 14.79 -1.80
N GLU A 105 15.21 16.12 -1.71
CA GLU A 105 16.31 16.94 -1.21
C GLU A 105 16.67 16.61 0.24
N LYS A 106 15.66 16.43 1.09
CA LYS A 106 15.84 16.02 2.50
C LYS A 106 16.56 14.68 2.60
N LEU A 107 16.10 13.67 1.89
CA LEU A 107 16.70 12.34 1.90
C LEU A 107 18.12 12.34 1.34
N ASN A 108 18.37 13.10 0.27
CA ASN A 108 19.69 13.24 -0.32
C ASN A 108 20.70 13.87 0.66
N LEU A 109 20.29 14.89 1.42
CA LEU A 109 21.10 15.49 2.47
C LEU A 109 21.41 14.50 3.59
N GLU A 110 20.41 13.74 4.05
CA GLU A 110 20.58 12.71 5.10
C GLU A 110 21.53 11.60 4.63
N TYR A 111 21.39 11.14 3.38
CA TYR A 111 22.26 10.12 2.81
C TYR A 111 23.71 10.59 2.69
N ARG A 112 23.94 11.83 2.25
CA ARG A 112 25.28 12.43 2.17
C ARG A 112 25.95 12.56 3.54
N LYS A 113 25.18 12.89 4.59
CA LYS A 113 25.70 12.95 5.97
C LYS A 113 26.16 11.57 6.45
N ARG A 114 25.40 10.50 6.14
CA ARG A 114 25.76 9.12 6.52
C ARG A 114 27.00 8.59 5.79
N ARG A 115 27.31 9.08 4.60
CA ARG A 115 28.51 8.68 3.83
C ARG A 115 29.81 9.40 4.25
N LYS A 116 29.72 10.45 5.08
CA LYS A 116 30.89 11.21 5.55
C LYS A 116 31.43 10.68 6.89
N ILE A 117 30.97 9.53 7.34
CA ILE A 117 31.45 8.86 8.56
C ILE A 117 32.40 7.73 8.17
#